data_78a81f4062b3f52d1d6ef482f11f4f18
#
_entry.id   78a81f4062b3f52d1d6ef482f11f4f18
#
_cell.length_a   1.000
_cell.length_b   1.000
_cell.length_c   1.000
_cell.angle_alpha   90.00
_cell.angle_beta   90.00
_cell.angle_gamma   90.00
#
_symmetry.space_group_name_H-M   'P 1'
#
loop_
_entity.id
_entity.type
_entity.pdbx_description
1 polymer ?
#
loop_
_entity_poly.entity_id
_entity_poly.type
_entity_poly.pdbx_seq_one_letter_code
_entity_poly.pdbx_strand_id
1 'polypeptide(L)'
;MKADERRKAIVNHLLTVQNAVSGTALSEKFKVSRQIIVQDIAILKGLGYEILSTHSGYVIQSVPLKERVLKLWHTTEGTEEELNTIVR
;
A
#
# COMPACT_ATOMS: atom_id res chain seq x y z
N MET A 1 -13.46 7.38 -8.49
CA MET A 1 -12.37 7.28 -7.49
C MET A 1 -11.22 8.14 -7.98
N LYS A 2 -10.71 8.98 -7.11
CA LYS A 2 -9.59 9.83 -7.47
C LYS A 2 -8.29 9.03 -7.48
N ALA A 3 -7.28 9.57 -8.19
CA ALA A 3 -6.03 8.84 -8.37
C ALA A 3 -5.34 8.54 -7.03
N ASP A 4 -5.30 9.51 -6.13
CA ASP A 4 -4.66 9.28 -4.83
C ASP A 4 -5.44 8.27 -4.00
N GLU A 5 -6.76 8.27 -4.09
CA GLU A 5 -7.57 7.27 -3.41
C GLU A 5 -7.33 5.89 -3.99
N ARG A 6 -7.22 5.82 -5.32
CA ARG A 6 -6.93 4.55 -5.97
C ARG A 6 -5.58 4.00 -5.53
N ARG A 7 -4.56 4.87 -5.47
CA ARG A 7 -3.23 4.42 -5.04
C ARG A 7 -3.24 3.91 -3.61
N LYS A 8 -3.95 4.58 -2.71
CA LYS A 8 -4.08 4.09 -1.34
C LYS A 8 -4.80 2.75 -1.29
N ALA A 9 -5.82 2.60 -2.12
CA ALA A 9 -6.56 1.34 -2.18
C ALA A 9 -5.70 0.22 -2.73
N ILE A 10 -4.82 0.53 -3.69
CA ILE A 10 -3.88 -0.46 -4.20
C ILE A 10 -2.95 -0.94 -3.07
N VAL A 11 -2.41 -0.01 -2.30
CA VAL A 11 -1.54 -0.39 -1.18
C VAL A 11 -2.29 -1.27 -0.19
N ASN A 12 -3.50 -0.88 0.20
CA ASN A 12 -4.29 -1.69 1.13
C ASN A 12 -4.55 -3.08 0.58
N HIS A 13 -4.85 -3.17 -0.70
CA HIS A 13 -5.11 -4.45 -1.32
C HIS A 13 -3.87 -5.34 -1.29
N LEU A 14 -2.71 -4.77 -1.65
CA LEU A 14 -1.47 -5.54 -1.64
C LEU A 14 -1.08 -5.96 -0.23
N LEU A 15 -1.35 -5.13 0.77
CA LEU A 15 -1.06 -5.49 2.15
C LEU A 15 -1.99 -6.59 2.66
N THR A 16 -3.23 -6.59 2.20
CA THR A 16 -4.22 -7.57 2.64
C THR A 16 -4.00 -8.92 1.98
N VAL A 17 -3.71 -8.91 0.69
CA VAL A 17 -3.47 -10.15 -0.06
C VAL A 17 -2.02 -10.53 0.12
N GLN A 18 -1.77 -11.74 0.59
CA GLN A 18 -0.41 -12.16 0.90
C GLN A 18 0.32 -12.77 -0.29
N ASN A 19 -0.33 -12.80 -1.44
CA ASN A 19 0.25 -13.31 -2.67
C ASN A 19 0.44 -12.17 -3.66
N ALA A 20 1.25 -12.42 -4.68
CA ALA A 20 1.43 -11.44 -5.74
C ALA A 20 0.12 -11.17 -6.45
N VAL A 21 -0.10 -9.91 -6.83
CA VAL A 21 -1.31 -9.48 -7.53
C VAL A 21 -0.89 -8.93 -8.89
N SER A 22 -1.41 -9.51 -9.96
CA SER A 22 -1.01 -9.10 -11.30
C SER A 22 -1.54 -7.72 -11.63
N GLY A 23 -0.86 -7.05 -12.57
CA GLY A 23 -1.35 -5.76 -13.06
C GLY A 23 -2.72 -5.88 -13.69
N THR A 24 -2.99 -7.01 -14.34
CA THR A 24 -4.30 -7.25 -14.92
C THR A 24 -5.38 -7.33 -13.83
N ALA A 25 -5.09 -8.05 -12.76
CA ALA A 25 -6.04 -8.16 -11.65
C ALA A 25 -6.32 -6.80 -11.03
N LEU A 26 -5.27 -5.98 -10.87
CA LEU A 26 -5.45 -4.64 -10.32
C LEU A 26 -6.26 -3.76 -11.27
N SER A 27 -5.98 -3.84 -12.56
CA SER A 27 -6.70 -3.03 -13.52
C SER A 27 -8.19 -3.38 -13.53
N GLU A 28 -8.51 -4.65 -13.41
CA GLU A 28 -9.90 -5.08 -13.38
C GLU A 28 -10.58 -4.68 -12.07
N LYS A 29 -9.86 -4.83 -10.97
CA LYS A 29 -10.43 -4.48 -9.68
C LYS A 29 -10.76 -2.99 -9.60
N PHE A 30 -9.88 -2.15 -10.11
CA PHE A 30 -10.05 -0.70 -10.01
C PHE A 30 -10.63 -0.08 -11.28
N LYS A 31 -10.89 -0.92 -12.29
CA LYS A 31 -11.56 -0.49 -13.53
C LYS A 31 -10.78 0.60 -14.24
N VAL A 32 -9.48 0.41 -14.33
CA VAL A 32 -8.58 1.29 -15.08
C VAL A 32 -7.71 0.42 -15.97
N SER A 33 -6.96 1.05 -16.89
CA SER A 33 -6.08 0.32 -17.76
C SER A 33 -4.85 -0.19 -16.99
N ARG A 34 -4.20 -1.20 -17.54
CA ARG A 34 -2.96 -1.69 -16.95
C ARG A 34 -1.90 -0.59 -16.91
N GLN A 35 -1.89 0.28 -17.94
CA GLN A 35 -0.93 1.37 -17.98
C GLN A 35 -1.12 2.32 -16.80
N ILE A 36 -2.37 2.56 -16.41
CA ILE A 36 -2.65 3.39 -15.24
C ILE A 36 -2.11 2.71 -13.98
N ILE A 37 -2.28 1.40 -13.88
CA ILE A 37 -1.75 0.66 -12.73
C ILE A 37 -0.22 0.76 -12.69
N VAL A 38 0.45 0.61 -13.84
CA VAL A 38 1.90 0.75 -13.89
C VAL A 38 2.34 2.12 -13.41
N GLN A 39 1.62 3.17 -13.82
CA GLN A 39 1.94 4.51 -13.37
C GLN A 39 1.71 4.68 -11.88
N ASP A 40 0.61 4.13 -11.36
CA ASP A 40 0.32 4.21 -9.93
C ASP A 40 1.41 3.51 -9.12
N ILE A 41 1.85 2.34 -9.57
CA ILE A 41 2.92 1.62 -8.88
C ILE A 41 4.21 2.44 -8.89
N ALA A 42 4.53 3.06 -10.03
CA ALA A 42 5.74 3.88 -10.11
C ALA A 42 5.66 5.06 -9.14
N ILE A 43 4.50 5.69 -9.05
CA ILE A 43 4.30 6.81 -8.13
C ILE A 43 4.46 6.34 -6.69
N LEU A 44 3.87 5.19 -6.36
CA LEU A 44 3.97 4.65 -5.01
C LEU A 44 5.41 4.34 -4.64
N LYS A 45 6.18 3.77 -5.57
CA LYS A 45 7.61 3.54 -5.31
C LYS A 45 8.33 4.84 -5.03
N GLY A 46 8.01 5.88 -5.78
CA GLY A 46 8.60 7.19 -5.56
C GLY A 46 8.24 7.79 -4.22
N LEU A 47 7.12 7.38 -3.64
CA LEU A 47 6.69 7.86 -2.33
C LEU A 47 7.27 7.04 -1.18
N GLY A 48 8.03 5.99 -1.47
CA GLY A 48 8.68 5.20 -0.44
C GLY A 48 8.07 3.83 -0.19
N TYR A 49 7.06 3.44 -0.93
CA TYR A 49 6.51 2.09 -0.81
C TYR A 49 7.40 1.12 -1.56
N GLU A 50 7.80 0.04 -0.89
CA GLU A 50 8.63 -0.98 -1.53
C GLU A 50 7.73 -2.01 -2.18
N ILE A 51 7.53 -1.86 -3.47
CA ILE A 51 6.70 -2.76 -4.25
C ILE A 51 7.58 -3.42 -5.30
N LEU A 52 7.58 -4.73 -5.31
CA LEU A 52 8.37 -5.50 -6.25
C LEU A 52 7.50 -5.99 -7.39
N SER A 53 8.05 -5.96 -8.60
CA SER A 53 7.43 -6.58 -9.77
C SER A 53 8.01 -7.97 -9.95
N THR A 54 7.18 -8.98 -9.82
CA THR A 54 7.60 -10.35 -10.04
C THR A 54 6.86 -10.91 -11.25
N HIS A 55 7.26 -12.08 -11.72
CA HIS A 55 6.55 -12.67 -12.84
C HIS A 55 5.12 -13.06 -12.46
N SER A 56 4.83 -13.18 -11.17
CA SER A 56 3.49 -13.50 -10.70
C SER A 56 2.66 -12.26 -10.39
N GLY A 57 3.27 -11.08 -10.36
CA GLY A 57 2.56 -9.85 -10.08
C GLY A 57 3.32 -8.97 -9.12
N TYR A 58 2.61 -8.01 -8.55
CA TYR A 58 3.19 -7.05 -7.62
C TYR A 58 3.08 -7.54 -6.19
N VAL A 59 4.15 -7.33 -5.43
CA VAL A 59 4.19 -7.67 -4.01
C VAL A 59 4.69 -6.45 -3.27
N ILE A 60 4.01 -6.07 -2.19
CA ILE A 60 4.47 -4.96 -1.37
C ILE A 60 5.27 -5.52 -0.20
N GLN A 61 6.45 -4.96 0.02
CA GLN A 61 7.34 -5.43 1.08
C GLN A 61 7.37 -4.50 2.28
N SER A 62 7.24 -3.20 2.04
CA SER A 62 7.18 -2.28 3.16
C SER A 62 6.52 -0.99 2.72
N VAL A 63 6.05 -0.24 3.70
CA VAL A 63 5.46 1.08 3.48
C VAL A 63 6.40 2.12 4.06
N PRO A 64 6.25 3.39 3.66
CA PRO A 64 7.09 4.44 4.23
C PRO A 64 6.96 4.47 5.75
N LEU A 65 8.02 4.85 6.43
CA LEU A 65 8.04 4.88 7.88
C LEU A 65 6.89 5.73 8.42
N LYS A 66 6.61 6.82 7.76
CA LYS A 66 5.51 7.70 8.18
C LYS A 66 4.18 6.96 8.20
N GLU A 67 3.95 6.12 7.19
CA GLU A 67 2.71 5.34 7.15
C GLU A 67 2.67 4.30 8.24
N ARG A 68 3.80 3.68 8.52
CA ARG A 68 3.85 2.67 9.58
C ARG A 68 3.57 3.29 10.93
N VAL A 69 4.09 4.47 11.17
CA VAL A 69 3.85 5.17 12.44
C VAL A 69 2.36 5.49 12.58
N LEU A 70 1.74 5.95 11.51
CA LEU A 70 0.32 6.26 11.56
C LEU A 70 -0.51 5.01 11.83
N LYS A 71 -0.15 3.90 11.25
CA LYS A 71 -0.87 2.66 11.49
C LYS A 71 -0.71 2.19 12.93
N LEU A 72 0.49 2.29 13.45
CA LEU A 72 0.72 1.93 14.85
C LEU A 72 -0.09 2.82 15.77
N TRP A 73 -0.15 4.10 15.46
CA TRP A 73 -0.95 5.03 16.26
C TRP A 73 -2.40 4.58 16.32
N HIS A 74 -2.97 4.25 15.18
CA HIS A 74 -4.35 3.79 15.14
C HIS A 74 -4.53 2.50 15.91
N THR A 75 -3.56 1.62 15.82
CA THR A 75 -3.66 0.33 16.49
C THR A 75 -3.64 0.47 17.99
N THR A 76 -2.82 1.39 18.49
CA THR A 76 -2.66 1.58 19.93
C THR A 76 -3.67 2.53 20.53
N GLU A 77 -4.43 3.16 19.71
CA GLU A 77 -5.33 4.20 20.15
C GLU A 77 -6.32 3.70 21.20
N GLY A 78 -6.70 2.48 21.09
CA GLY A 78 -7.64 1.92 22.05
C GLY A 78 -7.08 1.85 23.45
N THR A 79 -5.82 2.00 23.63
CA THR A 79 -5.19 1.97 24.94
C THR A 79 -4.59 3.29 25.27
N GLU A 80 -3.96 3.75 25.27
CA GLU A 80 -3.13 4.58 25.51
C GLU A 80 -2.10 4.90 25.87
N GLU A 81 -1.67 4.76 25.94
CA GLU A 81 -0.68 5.06 25.96
C GLU A 81 0.29 5.02 25.84
N GLU A 82 0.52 4.80 25.88
CA GLU A 82 1.44 4.66 25.61
C GLU A 82 2.24 4.84 25.13
N LEU A 83 2.24 4.94 25.12
CA LEU A 83 2.94 4.91 24.48
C LEU A 83 3.62 5.23 24.19
N ASN A 84 3.55 5.19 24.37
CA ASN A 84 4.23 5.39 23.98
C ASN A 84 4.87 5.28 23.60
N THR A 85 4.86 4.84 23.67
CA THR A 85 5.45 4.63 23.17
C THR A 85 6.02 4.66 22.52
N ILE A 86 6.12 4.46 22.56
CA ILE A 86 6.61 4.53 21.90
C ILE A 86 7.13 4.86 21.49
N VAL A 87 7.04 4.78 21.55
CA VAL A 87 7.29 5.11 21.10
C VAL A 87 7.68 5.55 21.03
N ARG A 88 7.67 5.53 21.18
CA ARG A 88 7.88 6.03 21.25
C ARG A 88 8.44 6.01 21.10
#